data_028e79a9889b56f4a7ce6907ef7830e5
#
_entry.id   028e79a9889b56f4a7ce6907ef7830e5
#
_cell.length_a   1.000
_cell.length_b   1.000
_cell.length_c   1.000
_cell.angle_alpha   90.00
_cell.angle_beta   90.00
_cell.angle_gamma   90.00
#
_symmetry.space_group_name_H-M   'P 1'
#
loop_
_entity.id
_entity.type
_entity.pdbx_description
1 polymer ?
#
loop_
_entity_poly.entity_id
_entity_poly.type
_entity_poly.pdbx_seq_one_letter_code
_entity_poly.pdbx_strand_id
1 'polypeptide(L)'
;MVGEKQLTDDARGHQLTNINIWTPDGQWLVYDVRPHGGSFTGSTIERVNVETGEVQVIYQATQAAHVGVVTTSAQPPVRYAFIHGPENPDSQWQYDFHHRRGVIVTEPEAEAVTLDALDITAPFTPGALRGGTHVHVFSPDGSRLSFTYNDHVLHELDLRLDQRNVGVALSCSGVVSPKHHPREYDGSHFSVLVSHTTPDPRPGSDDITRAYEEGWIGAEGYLKLDGSRQRWALAFIGDTLSASGEKLPEVFVVDLPEDDASYRQAGEFPLQGTAASLPAPPRGVRQRRITFTGQQAFPGVALQPRHWLRSSPDGSKIAFLMKDEQGVIQLWTVSPNGGQPQKISRTRCGIQSAFSWHPNGQSLALVCDNSVMSLDAVSGEMRRLTERSEIAPCGDAVVFSPDGSKVAYMRQCGEFAQLFVAQNIS
;
A
#
# COMPACT_ATOMS: atom_id res chain seq x y z
N MET A 1 13.91 -21.57 21.90
CA MET A 1 12.43 -21.59 21.99
C MET A 1 11.91 -20.50 21.08
N VAL A 2 10.98 -20.84 20.23
CA VAL A 2 10.28 -19.86 19.38
C VAL A 2 9.42 -19.02 20.32
N GLY A 3 9.72 -17.74 20.47
CA GLY A 3 9.04 -16.83 21.40
C GLY A 3 8.03 -15.95 20.67
N GLU A 4 6.75 -16.12 21.03
CA GLU A 4 5.67 -15.26 20.55
C GLU A 4 5.12 -14.47 21.76
N LYS A 5 4.81 -13.18 21.56
CA LYS A 5 4.24 -12.31 22.60
C LYS A 5 2.98 -11.63 22.07
N GLN A 6 1.88 -11.78 22.79
CA GLN A 6 0.66 -11.02 22.55
C GLN A 6 0.81 -9.61 23.12
N LEU A 7 0.40 -8.59 22.36
CA LEU A 7 0.52 -7.18 22.73
C LEU A 7 -0.80 -6.53 23.12
N THR A 8 -1.92 -7.01 22.55
CA THR A 8 -3.27 -6.49 22.82
C THR A 8 -4.20 -7.64 23.18
N ASP A 9 -5.18 -7.40 24.08
CA ASP A 9 -6.10 -8.42 24.58
C ASP A 9 -7.50 -7.90 24.91
N ASP A 10 -7.80 -6.64 24.56
CA ASP A 10 -9.10 -6.05 24.82
C ASP A 10 -10.19 -6.54 23.81
N ALA A 11 -11.46 -6.26 24.12
CA ALA A 11 -12.62 -6.69 23.34
C ALA A 11 -12.85 -5.79 22.11
N ARG A 12 -11.78 -5.48 21.36
CA ARG A 12 -11.80 -4.69 20.11
C ARG A 12 -10.94 -5.39 19.06
N GLY A 13 -11.28 -5.20 17.78
CA GLY A 13 -10.44 -5.69 16.69
C GLY A 13 -9.29 -4.73 16.40
N HIS A 14 -8.08 -5.25 16.28
CA HIS A 14 -6.86 -4.50 15.99
C HIS A 14 -6.37 -4.85 14.58
N GLN A 15 -6.12 -3.84 13.74
CA GLN A 15 -5.76 -4.06 12.34
C GLN A 15 -4.39 -3.43 12.04
N LEU A 16 -3.48 -4.24 11.52
CA LEU A 16 -2.19 -3.80 11.01
C LEU A 16 -2.26 -3.55 9.50
N THR A 17 -1.63 -2.49 9.03
CA THR A 17 -1.27 -2.33 7.61
C THR A 17 -0.05 -3.20 7.30
N ASN A 18 0.07 -3.76 6.10
CA ASN A 18 1.19 -4.65 5.76
C ASN A 18 2.49 -3.92 5.41
N ILE A 19 2.70 -2.70 5.87
CA ILE A 19 3.95 -1.95 5.70
C ILE A 19 4.01 -0.79 6.69
N ASN A 20 5.24 -0.44 7.10
CA ASN A 20 5.51 0.77 7.88
C ASN A 20 4.61 0.91 9.11
N ILE A 21 4.51 -0.17 9.89
CA ILE A 21 3.72 -0.21 11.13
C ILE A 21 4.58 -0.09 12.39
N TRP A 22 5.89 -0.08 12.23
CA TRP A 22 6.84 0.10 13.30
C TRP A 22 7.33 1.54 13.34
N THR A 23 7.40 2.14 14.53
CA THR A 23 8.17 3.39 14.67
C THR A 23 9.64 3.16 14.33
N PRO A 24 10.38 4.21 13.89
CA PRO A 24 11.78 4.06 13.44
C PRO A 24 12.71 3.43 14.48
N ASP A 25 12.41 3.62 15.77
CA ASP A 25 13.16 3.03 16.91
C ASP A 25 12.80 1.57 17.21
N GLY A 26 11.76 1.02 16.51
CA GLY A 26 11.29 -0.34 16.72
C GLY A 26 10.58 -0.58 18.04
N GLN A 27 10.24 0.47 18.81
CA GLN A 27 9.62 0.33 20.12
C GLN A 27 8.11 0.24 20.10
N TRP A 28 7.46 0.81 19.07
CA TRP A 28 6.01 0.86 18.97
C TRP A 28 5.50 0.27 17.68
N LEU A 29 4.34 -0.41 17.78
CA LEU A 29 3.51 -0.78 16.65
C LEU A 29 2.31 0.16 16.54
N VAL A 30 2.04 0.67 15.34
CA VAL A 30 0.84 1.47 15.05
C VAL A 30 -0.24 0.60 14.43
N TYR A 31 -1.49 0.87 14.79
CA TYR A 31 -2.64 0.11 14.34
C TYR A 31 -3.91 0.95 14.36
N ASP A 32 -4.93 0.48 13.72
CA ASP A 32 -6.28 1.02 13.82
C ASP A 32 -7.24 0.02 14.47
N VAL A 33 -8.32 0.54 15.05
CA VAL A 33 -9.30 -0.26 15.78
C VAL A 33 -10.53 -0.47 14.92
N ARG A 34 -10.65 -1.66 14.32
CA ARG A 34 -11.78 -2.10 13.48
C ARG A 34 -12.09 -3.56 13.74
N PRO A 35 -13.37 -3.99 13.62
CA PRO A 35 -13.73 -5.40 13.81
C PRO A 35 -12.96 -6.36 12.91
N HIS A 36 -12.74 -5.99 11.65
CA HIS A 36 -11.97 -6.74 10.66
C HIS A 36 -11.49 -5.81 9.54
N GLY A 37 -10.51 -6.25 8.74
CA GLY A 37 -9.88 -5.44 7.67
C GLY A 37 -10.84 -4.90 6.61
N GLY A 38 -11.96 -5.56 6.35
CA GLY A 38 -12.99 -5.10 5.40
C GLY A 38 -13.99 -4.08 5.97
N SER A 39 -14.00 -3.85 7.29
CA SER A 39 -14.82 -2.82 7.95
C SER A 39 -14.08 -1.47 7.96
N PHE A 40 -14.82 -0.38 7.89
CA PHE A 40 -14.25 0.97 8.09
C PHE A 40 -15.12 1.77 9.07
N THR A 41 -15.17 1.28 10.30
CA THR A 41 -16.00 1.83 11.39
C THR A 41 -15.17 2.28 12.60
N GLY A 42 -13.84 2.23 12.49
CA GLY A 42 -12.92 2.65 13.55
C GLY A 42 -12.92 4.15 13.76
N SER A 43 -12.68 4.59 14.98
CA SER A 43 -12.59 6.00 15.34
C SER A 43 -11.24 6.39 15.93
N THR A 44 -10.34 5.45 16.19
CA THR A 44 -9.02 5.69 16.78
C THR A 44 -7.89 5.12 15.92
N ILE A 45 -6.79 5.87 15.91
CA ILE A 45 -5.46 5.39 15.55
C ILE A 45 -4.67 5.28 16.84
N GLU A 46 -4.09 4.13 17.07
CA GLU A 46 -3.41 3.80 18.32
C GLU A 46 -2.02 3.23 18.05
N ARG A 47 -1.17 3.20 19.08
CA ARG A 47 0.09 2.46 19.08
C ARG A 47 0.25 1.67 20.38
N VAL A 48 0.97 0.57 20.32
CA VAL A 48 1.31 -0.25 21.47
C VAL A 48 2.82 -0.40 21.58
N ASN A 49 3.35 -0.21 22.78
CA ASN A 49 4.76 -0.47 23.06
C ASN A 49 5.02 -1.97 23.13
N VAL A 50 5.95 -2.47 22.33
CA VAL A 50 6.19 -3.93 22.19
C VAL A 50 6.81 -4.57 23.41
N GLU A 51 7.51 -3.80 24.25
CA GLU A 51 8.13 -4.32 25.49
C GLU A 51 7.19 -4.21 26.69
N THR A 52 6.51 -3.08 26.86
CA THR A 52 5.69 -2.83 28.05
C THR A 52 4.21 -3.21 27.85
N GLY A 53 3.71 -3.23 26.61
CA GLY A 53 2.27 -3.38 26.31
C GLY A 53 1.47 -2.09 26.55
N GLU A 54 2.13 -0.96 26.82
CA GLU A 54 1.48 0.35 26.96
C GLU A 54 0.78 0.73 25.66
N VAL A 55 -0.49 1.14 25.74
CA VAL A 55 -1.27 1.62 24.59
C VAL A 55 -1.42 3.14 24.67
N GLN A 56 -1.22 3.81 23.55
CA GLN A 56 -1.40 5.26 23.41
C GLN A 56 -2.28 5.57 22.20
N VAL A 57 -3.26 6.48 22.39
CA VAL A 57 -4.08 7.01 21.30
C VAL A 57 -3.28 8.11 20.57
N ILE A 58 -3.02 7.94 19.29
CA ILE A 58 -2.36 8.91 18.42
C ILE A 58 -3.39 9.91 17.88
N TYR A 59 -4.56 9.40 17.49
CA TYR A 59 -5.62 10.22 16.92
C TYR A 59 -7.00 9.66 17.28
N GLN A 60 -7.93 10.57 17.61
CA GLN A 60 -9.34 10.28 17.84
C GLN A 60 -10.17 11.06 16.83
N ALA A 61 -10.89 10.35 15.97
CA ALA A 61 -11.84 10.96 15.05
C ALA A 61 -13.05 11.57 15.79
N THR A 62 -13.53 12.66 15.26
CA THR A 62 -14.71 13.39 15.79
C THR A 62 -15.77 13.50 14.70
N GLN A 63 -16.93 14.08 15.02
CA GLN A 63 -17.99 14.41 14.06
C GLN A 63 -18.44 13.19 13.21
N ALA A 64 -18.53 12.02 13.85
CA ALA A 64 -18.90 10.74 13.23
C ALA A 64 -17.99 10.30 12.06
N ALA A 65 -16.79 10.84 11.96
CA ALA A 65 -15.81 10.35 10.99
C ALA A 65 -15.20 9.02 11.43
N HIS A 66 -14.81 8.23 10.45
CA HIS A 66 -14.08 6.96 10.66
C HIS A 66 -12.64 7.07 10.15
N VAL A 67 -11.72 6.36 10.81
CA VAL A 67 -10.30 6.34 10.49
C VAL A 67 -9.76 4.92 10.45
N GLY A 68 -8.66 4.71 9.73
CA GLY A 68 -8.01 3.41 9.68
C GLY A 68 -6.85 3.34 8.68
N VAL A 69 -6.22 2.18 8.59
CA VAL A 69 -5.13 1.88 7.65
C VAL A 69 -3.94 2.81 7.87
N VAL A 70 -3.39 2.79 9.08
CA VAL A 70 -2.28 3.66 9.47
C VAL A 70 -0.92 3.10 9.03
N THR A 71 -0.03 3.99 8.64
CA THR A 71 1.41 3.74 8.41
C THR A 71 2.25 4.80 9.12
N THR A 72 3.53 4.52 9.35
CA THR A 72 4.49 5.47 9.94
C THR A 72 5.61 5.83 8.96
N SER A 73 6.23 7.00 9.16
CA SER A 73 7.48 7.35 8.47
C SER A 73 8.64 6.49 8.98
N ALA A 74 9.58 6.16 8.09
CA ALA A 74 10.80 5.41 8.47
C ALA A 74 11.86 6.28 9.13
N GLN A 75 11.69 7.61 9.13
CA GLN A 75 12.67 8.58 9.64
C GLN A 75 12.00 9.55 10.63
N PRO A 76 12.74 10.04 11.65
CA PRO A 76 12.27 11.12 12.52
C PRO A 76 12.11 12.46 11.75
N PRO A 77 11.18 13.35 12.18
CA PRO A 77 10.20 13.11 13.24
C PRO A 77 9.20 12.02 12.84
N VAL A 78 8.67 11.29 13.84
CA VAL A 78 7.71 10.22 13.58
C VAL A 78 6.41 10.84 13.06
N ARG A 79 5.97 10.40 11.90
CA ARG A 79 4.71 10.82 11.27
C ARG A 79 3.85 9.59 11.03
N TYR A 80 2.56 9.75 11.28
CA TYR A 80 1.55 8.73 11.05
C TYR A 80 0.64 9.21 9.94
N ALA A 81 0.49 8.42 8.89
CA ALA A 81 -0.44 8.69 7.80
C ALA A 81 -1.55 7.64 7.82
N PHE A 82 -2.80 8.07 7.70
CA PHE A 82 -3.96 7.19 7.75
C PHE A 82 -5.12 7.72 6.92
N ILE A 83 -6.08 6.85 6.63
CA ILE A 83 -7.32 7.20 5.96
C ILE A 83 -8.26 7.86 6.97
N HIS A 84 -8.88 8.96 6.55
CA HIS A 84 -9.93 9.65 7.27
C HIS A 84 -11.18 9.76 6.39
N GLY A 85 -12.30 9.29 6.88
CA GLY A 85 -13.60 9.46 6.24
C GLY A 85 -14.16 10.88 6.43
N PRO A 86 -15.28 11.20 5.80
CA PRO A 86 -15.90 12.52 5.95
C PRO A 86 -16.41 12.76 7.36
N GLU A 87 -16.23 13.99 7.84
CA GLU A 87 -16.92 14.50 9.03
C GLU A 87 -18.39 14.83 8.71
N ASN A 88 -19.26 14.67 9.71
CA ASN A 88 -20.69 14.92 9.56
C ASN A 88 -21.25 14.27 8.29
N PRO A 89 -21.10 12.95 8.13
CA PRO A 89 -21.61 12.26 6.95
C PRO A 89 -23.13 12.40 6.85
N ASP A 90 -23.63 12.53 5.64
CA ASP A 90 -25.05 12.62 5.34
C ASP A 90 -25.45 11.61 4.23
N SER A 91 -26.71 11.62 3.79
CA SER A 91 -27.18 10.64 2.79
C SER A 91 -26.52 10.76 1.42
N GLN A 92 -25.90 11.89 1.10
CA GLN A 92 -25.23 12.14 -0.18
C GLN A 92 -23.71 12.07 -0.07
N TRP A 93 -23.15 12.18 1.14
CA TRP A 93 -21.72 12.18 1.36
C TRP A 93 -21.35 11.29 2.57
N GLN A 94 -21.48 10.00 2.36
CA GLN A 94 -21.07 8.98 3.34
C GLN A 94 -19.64 8.52 3.09
N TYR A 95 -19.11 7.72 4.01
CA TYR A 95 -17.86 7.03 3.76
C TYR A 95 -18.00 6.07 2.57
N ASP A 96 -17.15 6.26 1.57
CA ASP A 96 -16.92 5.33 0.48
C ASP A 96 -15.49 5.51 -0.10
N PHE A 97 -15.17 4.80 -1.18
CA PHE A 97 -13.85 4.89 -1.81
C PHE A 97 -13.53 6.27 -2.39
N HIS A 98 -14.51 7.09 -2.67
CA HIS A 98 -14.39 8.40 -3.34
C HIS A 98 -14.36 9.56 -2.34
N HIS A 99 -14.77 9.35 -1.08
CA HIS A 99 -14.99 10.41 -0.09
C HIS A 99 -13.98 10.40 1.09
N ARG A 100 -12.96 9.58 1.03
CA ARG A 100 -11.92 9.50 2.05
C ARG A 100 -10.67 10.28 1.67
N ARG A 101 -9.91 10.74 2.67
CA ARG A 101 -8.67 11.50 2.48
C ARG A 101 -7.54 10.94 3.31
N GLY A 102 -6.31 11.31 2.97
CA GLY A 102 -5.15 11.14 3.81
C GLY A 102 -5.09 12.19 4.91
N VAL A 103 -4.72 11.75 6.12
CA VAL A 103 -4.39 12.65 7.24
C VAL A 103 -3.04 12.25 7.80
N ILE A 104 -2.23 13.24 8.15
CA ILE A 104 -0.92 13.06 8.80
C ILE A 104 -0.96 13.66 10.20
N VAL A 105 -0.44 12.92 11.18
CA VAL A 105 -0.12 13.40 12.52
C VAL A 105 1.39 13.30 12.70
N THR A 106 2.03 14.38 13.20
CA THR A 106 3.48 14.43 13.45
C THR A 106 3.74 14.55 14.95
N GLU A 107 4.66 13.77 15.48
CA GLU A 107 5.11 13.90 16.86
C GLU A 107 6.18 14.99 17.01
N PRO A 108 6.23 15.69 18.16
CA PRO A 108 5.34 15.58 19.33
C PRO A 108 4.09 16.47 19.26
N GLU A 109 3.93 17.27 18.18
CA GLU A 109 2.88 18.31 18.09
C GLU A 109 1.47 17.72 18.07
N ALA A 110 1.32 16.49 17.57
CA ALA A 110 0.08 15.71 17.46
C ALA A 110 -1.07 16.43 16.72
N GLU A 111 -0.77 17.51 15.97
CA GLU A 111 -1.74 18.19 15.12
C GLU A 111 -2.01 17.35 13.88
N ALA A 112 -3.29 17.13 13.57
CA ALA A 112 -3.71 16.40 12.38
C ALA A 112 -3.82 17.35 11.18
N VAL A 113 -3.10 17.04 10.11
CA VAL A 113 -3.07 17.82 8.88
C VAL A 113 -3.61 16.99 7.72
N THR A 114 -4.56 17.53 6.95
CA THR A 114 -5.05 16.90 5.72
C THR A 114 -3.93 16.83 4.68
N LEU A 115 -3.72 15.64 4.13
CA LEU A 115 -2.66 15.38 3.16
C LEU A 115 -2.99 15.98 1.79
N ASP A 116 -4.04 15.49 1.15
CA ASP A 116 -4.47 15.83 -0.19
C ASP A 116 -5.62 16.85 -0.16
N ALA A 117 -5.59 17.84 -1.06
CA ALA A 117 -6.70 18.75 -1.26
C ALA A 117 -7.79 18.08 -2.08
N LEU A 118 -9.05 18.41 -1.81
CA LEU A 118 -10.20 17.98 -2.60
C LEU A 118 -10.79 19.18 -3.37
N ASP A 119 -10.93 19.04 -4.69
CA ASP A 119 -11.58 19.99 -5.59
C ASP A 119 -12.41 19.22 -6.62
N ILE A 120 -13.74 19.15 -6.39
CA ILE A 120 -14.68 18.37 -7.21
C ILE A 120 -15.49 19.25 -8.17
N THR A 121 -15.24 20.55 -8.20
CA THR A 121 -15.98 21.52 -9.02
C THR A 121 -15.07 22.14 -10.07
N ALA A 122 -15.41 21.98 -11.33
CA ALA A 122 -14.64 22.57 -12.43
C ALA A 122 -14.70 24.12 -12.42
N PRO A 123 -13.58 24.81 -12.80
CA PRO A 123 -12.29 24.28 -13.26
C PRO A 123 -11.44 23.73 -12.14
N PHE A 124 -10.92 22.50 -12.33
CA PHE A 124 -10.18 21.79 -11.28
C PHE A 124 -8.78 22.36 -11.04
N THR A 125 -8.31 22.26 -9.80
CA THR A 125 -7.03 22.79 -9.36
C THR A 125 -5.90 21.76 -9.54
N PRO A 126 -4.79 22.08 -10.25
CA PRO A 126 -3.63 21.19 -10.30
C PRO A 126 -3.05 20.90 -8.91
N GLY A 127 -2.81 19.62 -8.63
CA GLY A 127 -2.31 19.15 -7.33
C GLY A 127 -3.39 18.86 -6.29
N ALA A 128 -4.64 19.26 -6.54
CA ALA A 128 -5.80 18.76 -5.81
C ALA A 128 -6.34 17.49 -6.47
N LEU A 129 -6.94 16.62 -5.67
CA LEU A 129 -7.65 15.44 -6.14
C LEU A 129 -9.16 15.71 -6.23
N ARG A 130 -9.87 14.85 -6.94
CA ARG A 130 -11.33 14.96 -7.16
C ARG A 130 -12.09 13.77 -6.57
N GLY A 131 -11.46 13.07 -5.62
CA GLY A 131 -12.00 11.85 -5.04
C GLY A 131 -11.15 11.34 -3.89
N GLY A 132 -11.31 10.06 -3.56
CA GLY A 132 -10.74 9.49 -2.34
C GLY A 132 -9.39 8.80 -2.53
N THR A 133 -8.57 8.87 -1.49
CA THR A 133 -7.26 8.22 -1.40
C THR A 133 -7.24 7.06 -0.39
N HIS A 134 -6.32 6.11 -0.55
CA HIS A 134 -6.29 4.90 0.27
C HIS A 134 -4.87 4.34 0.40
N VAL A 135 -4.52 3.91 1.62
CA VAL A 135 -3.20 3.38 2.00
C VAL A 135 -2.08 4.36 1.63
N HIS A 136 -1.81 5.28 2.55
CA HIS A 136 -0.75 6.27 2.37
C HIS A 136 0.55 5.71 2.89
N VAL A 137 1.55 5.54 2.01
CA VAL A 137 2.84 4.94 2.37
C VAL A 137 3.96 5.93 2.11
N PHE A 138 4.67 6.31 3.17
CA PHE A 138 5.85 7.17 3.05
C PHE A 138 6.91 6.52 2.18
N SER A 139 7.55 7.32 1.33
CA SER A 139 8.81 6.93 0.68
C SER A 139 9.89 6.66 1.74
N PRO A 140 10.94 5.88 1.43
CA PRO A 140 11.97 5.54 2.40
C PRO A 140 12.64 6.74 3.08
N ASP A 141 12.76 7.88 2.38
CA ASP A 141 13.27 9.13 2.94
C ASP A 141 12.19 10.03 3.56
N GLY A 142 10.92 9.62 3.47
CA GLY A 142 9.77 10.34 4.01
C GLY A 142 9.40 11.64 3.29
N SER A 143 9.98 11.94 2.11
CA SER A 143 9.69 13.17 1.35
C SER A 143 8.43 13.09 0.51
N ARG A 144 7.92 11.89 0.25
CA ARG A 144 6.74 11.59 -0.56
C ARG A 144 5.87 10.56 0.11
N LEU A 145 4.61 10.47 -0.33
CA LEU A 145 3.71 9.37 0.02
C LEU A 145 3.10 8.80 -1.26
N SER A 146 3.02 7.47 -1.38
CA SER A 146 2.19 6.82 -2.39
C SER A 146 0.79 6.58 -1.84
N PHE A 147 -0.19 6.47 -2.73
CA PHE A 147 -1.57 6.12 -2.40
C PHE A 147 -2.28 5.50 -3.62
N THR A 148 -3.38 4.79 -3.39
CA THR A 148 -4.34 4.49 -4.45
C THR A 148 -5.50 5.48 -4.42
N TYR A 149 -6.14 5.69 -5.55
CA TYR A 149 -7.11 6.74 -5.78
C TYR A 149 -8.35 6.24 -6.55
N ASN A 150 -9.53 6.73 -6.18
CA ASN A 150 -10.77 6.60 -6.94
C ASN A 150 -11.41 7.99 -7.15
N ASP A 151 -11.85 8.28 -8.37
CA ASP A 151 -12.33 9.62 -8.77
C ASP A 151 -13.83 9.76 -8.52
N HIS A 152 -14.25 10.72 -7.68
CA HIS A 152 -15.66 10.99 -7.41
C HIS A 152 -16.37 11.57 -8.63
N VAL A 153 -15.75 12.51 -9.35
CA VAL A 153 -16.39 13.20 -10.48
C VAL A 153 -16.75 12.24 -11.61
N LEU A 154 -15.83 11.31 -11.92
CA LEU A 154 -16.09 10.30 -12.96
C LEU A 154 -17.00 9.18 -12.47
N HIS A 155 -16.94 8.81 -11.19
CA HIS A 155 -17.87 7.87 -10.59
C HIS A 155 -19.33 8.33 -10.75
N GLU A 156 -19.61 9.60 -10.45
CA GLU A 156 -20.94 10.19 -10.61
C GLU A 156 -21.36 10.31 -12.09
N LEU A 157 -20.38 10.44 -13.00
CA LEU A 157 -20.66 10.54 -14.44
C LEU A 157 -20.97 9.18 -15.09
N ASP A 158 -20.10 8.19 -14.88
CA ASP A 158 -20.24 6.83 -15.44
C ASP A 158 -19.33 5.87 -14.65
N LEU A 159 -19.91 4.85 -14.03
CA LEU A 159 -19.19 3.84 -13.23
C LEU A 159 -18.06 3.14 -14.00
N ARG A 160 -18.11 3.07 -15.33
CA ARG A 160 -17.03 2.51 -16.15
C ARG A 160 -15.76 3.37 -16.14
N LEU A 161 -15.91 4.66 -15.82
CA LEU A 161 -14.81 5.62 -15.71
C LEU A 161 -14.20 5.65 -14.30
N ASP A 162 -14.84 5.01 -13.32
CA ASP A 162 -14.31 4.86 -11.95
C ASP A 162 -13.18 3.83 -11.93
N GLN A 163 -12.01 4.23 -12.38
CA GLN A 163 -10.84 3.40 -12.44
C GLN A 163 -9.89 3.71 -11.27
N ARG A 164 -9.51 2.67 -10.53
CA ARG A 164 -8.52 2.83 -9.47
C ARG A 164 -7.13 3.11 -10.07
N ASN A 165 -6.48 4.13 -9.54
CA ASN A 165 -5.16 4.57 -9.96
C ASN A 165 -4.18 4.64 -8.78
N VAL A 166 -2.89 4.72 -9.09
CA VAL A 166 -1.82 4.98 -8.12
C VAL A 166 -1.42 6.44 -8.25
N GLY A 167 -1.22 7.09 -7.10
CA GLY A 167 -0.79 8.48 -7.01
C GLY A 167 0.38 8.68 -6.04
N VAL A 168 0.94 9.89 -6.10
CA VAL A 168 2.02 10.35 -5.21
C VAL A 168 1.69 11.74 -4.71
N ALA A 169 1.88 11.96 -3.41
CA ALA A 169 1.80 13.25 -2.75
C ALA A 169 3.21 13.75 -2.38
N LEU A 170 3.50 15.03 -2.68
CA LEU A 170 4.78 15.68 -2.43
C LEU A 170 4.62 16.74 -1.35
N SER A 171 5.51 16.74 -0.37
CA SER A 171 5.49 17.67 0.77
C SER A 171 6.00 19.10 0.43
N CYS A 172 6.32 19.37 -0.84
CA CYS A 172 6.96 20.62 -1.26
C CYS A 172 6.06 21.86 -1.21
N SER A 173 4.74 21.72 -1.24
CA SER A 173 3.79 22.83 -1.01
C SER A 173 2.36 22.33 -0.87
N GLY A 174 1.59 22.97 0.00
CA GLY A 174 0.14 22.75 0.11
C GLY A 174 -0.62 23.25 -1.14
N VAL A 175 -1.85 22.76 -1.26
CA VAL A 175 -2.79 23.13 -2.32
C VAL A 175 -4.04 23.71 -1.67
N VAL A 176 -4.47 24.88 -2.15
CA VAL A 176 -5.69 25.56 -1.70
C VAL A 176 -6.80 25.28 -2.72
N SER A 177 -7.87 24.65 -2.26
CA SER A 177 -9.08 24.41 -3.05
C SER A 177 -9.93 25.70 -3.10
N PRO A 178 -10.61 25.99 -4.23
CA PRO A 178 -11.46 27.17 -4.37
C PRO A 178 -12.69 27.19 -3.45
N LYS A 179 -13.09 26.04 -2.89
CA LYS A 179 -14.27 25.89 -1.99
C LYS A 179 -15.61 26.22 -2.69
N HIS A 180 -15.76 25.80 -3.94
CA HIS A 180 -17.02 25.90 -4.67
C HIS A 180 -18.09 24.91 -4.18
N HIS A 181 -17.65 23.81 -3.57
CA HIS A 181 -18.51 22.82 -2.93
C HIS A 181 -18.21 22.72 -1.42
N PRO A 182 -19.22 22.53 -0.55
CA PRO A 182 -19.02 22.51 0.91
C PRO A 182 -18.14 21.35 1.42
N ARG A 183 -17.93 20.33 0.61
CA ARG A 183 -17.05 19.18 0.91
C ARG A 183 -15.60 19.38 0.47
N GLU A 184 -15.28 20.44 -0.26
CA GLU A 184 -13.91 20.75 -0.69
C GLU A 184 -13.06 21.25 0.47
N TYR A 185 -11.79 20.86 0.47
CA TYR A 185 -10.82 21.21 1.51
C TYR A 185 -9.40 21.36 0.95
N ASP A 186 -8.55 22.08 1.69
CA ASP A 186 -7.14 22.27 1.39
C ASP A 186 -6.33 21.04 1.78
N GLY A 187 -5.21 20.84 1.12
CA GLY A 187 -4.23 19.81 1.45
C GLY A 187 -2.84 20.39 1.71
N SER A 188 -2.06 19.70 2.53
CA SER A 188 -0.68 20.06 2.85
C SER A 188 0.31 19.63 1.78
N HIS A 189 -0.10 18.76 0.85
CA HIS A 189 0.75 18.18 -0.19
C HIS A 189 0.20 18.46 -1.59
N PHE A 190 1.10 18.48 -2.57
CA PHE A 190 0.76 18.49 -3.99
C PHE A 190 0.60 17.04 -4.45
N SER A 191 -0.61 16.64 -4.85
CA SER A 191 -0.95 15.26 -5.19
C SER A 191 -1.18 15.08 -6.68
N VAL A 192 -0.63 14.01 -7.28
CA VAL A 192 -0.79 13.67 -8.70
C VAL A 192 -0.98 12.17 -8.87
N LEU A 193 -1.71 11.77 -9.90
CA LEU A 193 -1.72 10.37 -10.35
C LEU A 193 -0.43 10.08 -11.13
N VAL A 194 0.08 8.86 -10.99
CA VAL A 194 1.30 8.41 -11.67
C VAL A 194 1.08 7.14 -12.49
N SER A 195 -0.08 6.48 -12.35
CA SER A 195 -0.51 5.40 -13.24
C SER A 195 -1.43 5.93 -14.32
N HIS A 196 -1.49 5.22 -15.43
CA HIS A 196 -2.41 5.46 -16.54
C HIS A 196 -3.31 4.25 -16.72
N THR A 197 -4.62 4.45 -16.67
CA THR A 197 -5.65 3.43 -16.89
C THR A 197 -6.59 3.83 -18.02
N THR A 198 -7.29 2.86 -18.59
CA THR A 198 -8.30 3.06 -19.63
C THR A 198 -9.54 2.20 -19.37
N PRO A 199 -10.76 2.68 -19.58
CA PRO A 199 -11.98 1.86 -19.47
C PRO A 199 -12.08 0.79 -20.56
N ASP A 200 -11.37 0.97 -21.68
CA ASP A 200 -11.42 0.11 -22.86
C ASP A 200 -10.02 -0.44 -23.20
N PRO A 201 -9.43 -1.33 -22.36
CA PRO A 201 -8.11 -1.89 -22.60
C PRO A 201 -8.12 -2.83 -23.80
N ARG A 202 -7.11 -2.72 -24.65
CA ARG A 202 -6.94 -3.61 -25.82
C ARG A 202 -6.44 -4.97 -25.37
N PRO A 203 -7.11 -6.08 -25.74
CA PRO A 203 -6.64 -7.41 -25.42
C PRO A 203 -5.19 -7.67 -25.89
N GLY A 204 -4.37 -8.23 -25.01
CA GLY A 204 -2.98 -8.54 -25.29
C GLY A 204 -2.01 -7.34 -25.27
N SER A 205 -2.50 -6.14 -24.96
CA SER A 205 -1.66 -4.94 -24.78
C SER A 205 -1.22 -4.74 -23.33
N ASP A 206 -0.49 -3.66 -23.07
CA ASP A 206 -0.13 -3.20 -21.73
C ASP A 206 -1.15 -2.20 -21.15
N ASP A 207 -2.29 -2.02 -21.81
CA ASP A 207 -3.38 -1.22 -21.28
C ASP A 207 -3.95 -1.88 -20.01
N ILE A 208 -4.27 -1.09 -19.00
CA ILE A 208 -4.83 -1.57 -17.74
C ILE A 208 -6.12 -0.84 -17.41
N THR A 209 -7.09 -1.56 -16.83
CA THR A 209 -8.32 -0.96 -16.31
C THR A 209 -8.16 -0.47 -14.87
N ARG A 210 -7.12 -0.93 -14.15
CA ARG A 210 -6.96 -0.68 -12.73
C ARG A 210 -5.50 -0.82 -12.32
N ALA A 211 -5.02 0.07 -11.42
CA ALA A 211 -3.72 0.02 -10.76
C ALA A 211 -3.90 0.03 -9.24
N TYR A 212 -3.26 -0.90 -8.52
CA TYR A 212 -3.46 -1.08 -7.08
C TYR A 212 -2.32 -1.85 -6.41
N GLU A 213 -2.34 -1.91 -5.07
CA GLU A 213 -1.40 -2.61 -4.19
C GLU A 213 0.07 -2.21 -4.48
N GLU A 214 0.28 -0.90 -4.53
CA GLU A 214 1.58 -0.30 -4.85
C GLU A 214 2.59 -0.43 -3.70
N GLY A 215 3.87 -0.35 -4.06
CA GLY A 215 4.98 -0.28 -3.12
C GLY A 215 6.19 0.43 -3.72
N TRP A 216 6.89 1.22 -2.89
CA TRP A 216 8.14 1.86 -3.27
C TRP A 216 9.21 0.83 -3.60
N ILE A 217 10.03 1.10 -4.63
CA ILE A 217 11.12 0.22 -5.06
C ILE A 217 12.42 0.67 -4.40
N GLY A 218 13.00 -0.24 -3.58
CA GLY A 218 14.27 -0.04 -2.88
C GLY A 218 14.29 1.11 -1.88
N ALA A 219 15.28 1.14 -1.04
CA ALA A 219 15.51 2.27 -0.12
C ALA A 219 15.99 3.53 -0.87
N GLU A 220 16.72 3.33 -1.96
CA GLU A 220 17.25 4.38 -2.84
C GLU A 220 16.91 4.13 -4.33
N GLY A 221 15.74 3.52 -4.59
CA GLY A 221 15.37 3.12 -5.93
C GLY A 221 16.12 1.87 -6.43
N TYR A 222 16.31 1.75 -7.75
CA TYR A 222 16.94 0.58 -8.38
C TYR A 222 17.95 0.98 -9.47
N LEU A 223 18.85 0.05 -9.83
CA LEU A 223 19.78 0.22 -10.95
C LEU A 223 19.10 -0.23 -12.26
N LYS A 224 19.09 0.65 -13.27
CA LYS A 224 18.68 0.33 -14.63
C LYS A 224 19.74 -0.52 -15.35
N LEU A 225 19.35 -1.13 -16.47
CA LEU A 225 20.26 -1.95 -17.28
C LEU A 225 21.47 -1.19 -17.82
N ASP A 226 21.37 0.13 -17.99
CA ASP A 226 22.45 0.99 -18.42
C ASP A 226 23.39 1.44 -17.29
N GLY A 227 23.13 0.96 -16.06
CA GLY A 227 23.90 1.30 -14.85
C GLY A 227 23.48 2.60 -14.18
N SER A 228 22.56 3.38 -14.74
CA SER A 228 22.02 4.56 -14.10
C SER A 228 21.04 4.15 -12.96
N ARG A 229 20.87 5.03 -11.95
CA ARG A 229 19.93 4.81 -10.86
C ARG A 229 18.61 5.50 -11.13
N GLN A 230 17.51 4.78 -10.98
CA GLN A 230 16.16 5.32 -10.87
C GLN A 230 15.83 5.46 -9.39
N ARG A 231 15.87 6.66 -8.87
CA ARG A 231 15.68 6.92 -7.43
C ARG A 231 14.24 6.69 -6.99
N TRP A 232 13.28 7.25 -7.71
CA TRP A 232 11.87 7.16 -7.36
C TRP A 232 11.13 6.26 -8.34
N ALA A 233 10.59 5.18 -7.84
CA ALA A 233 9.76 4.27 -8.62
C ALA A 233 8.78 3.52 -7.71
N LEU A 234 7.63 3.16 -8.26
CA LEU A 234 6.63 2.31 -7.60
C LEU A 234 6.40 1.06 -8.44
N ALA A 235 6.23 -0.07 -7.77
CA ALA A 235 5.66 -1.27 -8.36
C ALA A 235 4.19 -1.36 -7.96
N PHE A 236 3.32 -1.84 -8.85
CA PHE A 236 1.91 -2.03 -8.57
C PHE A 236 1.31 -3.18 -9.42
N ILE A 237 0.15 -3.68 -9.04
CA ILE A 237 -0.60 -4.66 -9.83
C ILE A 237 -1.49 -3.90 -10.81
N GLY A 238 -1.36 -4.22 -12.09
CA GLY A 238 -2.20 -3.68 -13.16
C GLY A 238 -3.10 -4.76 -13.75
N ASP A 239 -4.41 -4.49 -13.84
CA ASP A 239 -5.38 -5.39 -14.47
C ASP A 239 -5.33 -5.22 -15.99
N THR A 240 -4.57 -6.06 -16.71
CA THR A 240 -4.55 -6.16 -18.17
C THR A 240 -5.61 -7.13 -18.68
N LEU A 241 -5.73 -7.22 -19.99
CA LEU A 241 -6.45 -8.30 -20.67
C LEU A 241 -5.49 -9.24 -21.40
N SER A 242 -5.71 -10.54 -21.26
CA SER A 242 -5.07 -11.56 -22.09
C SER A 242 -5.43 -11.38 -23.55
N ALA A 243 -4.76 -12.08 -24.47
CA ALA A 243 -5.12 -12.06 -25.90
C ALA A 243 -6.53 -12.57 -26.17
N SER A 244 -7.10 -13.40 -25.25
CA SER A 244 -8.50 -13.86 -25.32
C SER A 244 -9.50 -12.90 -24.67
N GLY A 245 -9.05 -11.77 -24.09
CA GLY A 245 -9.90 -10.77 -23.44
C GLY A 245 -10.23 -11.07 -21.98
N GLU A 246 -9.57 -12.06 -21.36
CA GLU A 246 -9.77 -12.37 -19.96
C GLU A 246 -8.88 -11.48 -19.08
N LYS A 247 -9.38 -11.13 -17.90
CA LYS A 247 -8.63 -10.35 -16.92
C LYS A 247 -7.32 -11.06 -16.54
N LEU A 248 -6.20 -10.34 -16.62
CA LEU A 248 -4.86 -10.83 -16.33
C LEU A 248 -4.09 -9.81 -15.47
N PRO A 249 -4.07 -9.97 -14.13
CA PRO A 249 -3.29 -9.11 -13.26
C PRO A 249 -1.80 -9.35 -13.45
N GLU A 250 -1.04 -8.28 -13.71
CA GLU A 250 0.41 -8.34 -13.94
C GLU A 250 1.14 -7.29 -13.10
N VAL A 251 2.44 -7.48 -12.92
CA VAL A 251 3.28 -6.51 -12.22
C VAL A 251 3.69 -5.40 -13.18
N PHE A 252 3.47 -4.17 -12.73
CA PHE A 252 3.89 -2.94 -13.42
C PHE A 252 4.89 -2.18 -12.56
N VAL A 253 5.71 -1.38 -13.22
CA VAL A 253 6.59 -0.39 -12.61
C VAL A 253 6.29 0.96 -13.22
N VAL A 254 6.29 1.99 -12.40
CA VAL A 254 6.26 3.38 -12.83
C VAL A 254 7.51 4.09 -12.34
N ASP A 255 8.31 4.61 -13.29
CA ASP A 255 9.47 5.45 -13.03
C ASP A 255 9.00 6.90 -12.87
N LEU A 256 9.44 7.55 -11.81
CA LEU A 256 9.03 8.88 -11.41
C LEU A 256 10.15 9.91 -11.61
N PRO A 257 9.83 11.19 -11.86
CA PRO A 257 10.81 12.25 -11.92
C PRO A 257 11.61 12.40 -10.62
N GLU A 258 12.87 12.81 -10.72
CA GLU A 258 13.71 13.05 -9.54
C GLU A 258 13.39 14.39 -8.87
N ASP A 259 13.15 15.44 -9.67
CA ASP A 259 12.89 16.79 -9.19
C ASP A 259 11.39 17.08 -8.99
N ASP A 260 11.06 17.80 -7.94
CA ASP A 260 9.68 18.11 -7.57
C ASP A 260 8.99 19.06 -8.57
N ALA A 261 9.74 19.85 -9.34
CA ALA A 261 9.17 20.77 -10.33
C ALA A 261 8.53 20.03 -11.51
N SER A 262 9.08 18.87 -11.87
CA SER A 262 8.56 18.03 -12.94
C SER A 262 7.15 17.49 -12.63
N TYR A 263 6.81 17.27 -11.36
CA TYR A 263 5.46 16.83 -10.97
C TYR A 263 4.37 17.89 -11.18
N ARG A 264 4.76 19.16 -11.36
CA ARG A 264 3.85 20.28 -11.67
C ARG A 264 3.66 20.51 -13.17
N GLN A 265 4.39 19.78 -13.99
CA GLN A 265 4.32 19.88 -15.45
C GLN A 265 3.37 18.83 -15.99
N ALA A 266 2.31 19.28 -16.68
CA ALA A 266 1.42 18.37 -17.39
C ALA A 266 2.19 17.55 -18.43
N GLY A 267 1.82 16.28 -18.56
CA GLY A 267 2.24 15.41 -19.65
C GLY A 267 1.43 15.70 -20.92
N GLU A 268 0.88 14.68 -21.51
CA GLU A 268 0.01 14.80 -22.70
C GLU A 268 -1.38 15.39 -22.34
N PHE A 269 -1.85 15.13 -21.11
CA PHE A 269 -3.18 15.55 -20.61
C PHE A 269 -3.04 16.37 -19.33
N PRO A 270 -4.09 17.12 -18.93
CA PRO A 270 -4.07 17.94 -17.72
C PRO A 270 -3.86 17.11 -16.43
N LEU A 271 -2.99 17.58 -15.54
CA LEU A 271 -2.72 16.94 -14.23
C LEU A 271 -3.99 16.76 -13.41
N GLN A 272 -4.90 17.73 -13.44
CA GLN A 272 -6.15 17.76 -12.68
C GLN A 272 -7.31 17.03 -13.40
N GLY A 273 -7.07 16.53 -14.63
CA GLY A 273 -8.13 15.95 -15.47
C GLY A 273 -9.13 16.97 -16.00
N THR A 274 -10.23 16.47 -16.53
CA THR A 274 -11.37 17.25 -17.00
C THR A 274 -12.68 16.66 -16.45
N ALA A 275 -13.82 17.27 -16.74
CA ALA A 275 -15.11 16.72 -16.33
C ALA A 275 -15.40 15.31 -16.91
N ALA A 276 -14.67 14.89 -17.95
CA ALA A 276 -14.87 13.61 -18.63
C ALA A 276 -13.60 12.72 -18.70
N SER A 277 -12.50 13.14 -18.07
CA SER A 277 -11.25 12.36 -18.03
C SER A 277 -10.59 12.41 -16.66
N LEU A 278 -9.92 11.31 -16.30
CA LEU A 278 -9.11 11.22 -15.09
C LEU A 278 -8.03 12.29 -15.05
N PRO A 279 -7.56 12.68 -13.85
CA PRO A 279 -6.25 13.31 -13.67
C PRO A 279 -5.17 12.48 -14.36
N ALA A 280 -4.22 13.15 -15.01
CA ALA A 280 -3.18 12.50 -15.80
C ALA A 280 -1.82 12.56 -15.12
N PRO A 281 -0.92 11.59 -15.40
CA PRO A 281 0.43 11.63 -14.89
C PRO A 281 1.21 12.86 -15.35
N PRO A 282 2.12 13.40 -14.51
CA PRO A 282 3.02 14.47 -14.87
C PRO A 282 4.02 14.05 -15.96
N ARG A 283 4.62 15.05 -16.58
CA ARG A 283 5.65 14.86 -17.61
C ARG A 283 6.83 14.07 -17.05
N GLY A 284 7.28 13.07 -17.83
CA GLY A 284 8.44 12.23 -17.49
C GLY A 284 8.11 10.97 -16.69
N VAL A 285 6.89 10.79 -16.23
CA VAL A 285 6.41 9.54 -15.66
C VAL A 285 6.35 8.45 -16.74
N ARG A 286 6.89 7.26 -16.43
CA ARG A 286 6.95 6.13 -17.38
C ARG A 286 6.45 4.86 -16.76
N GLN A 287 5.22 4.49 -17.11
CA GLN A 287 4.60 3.20 -16.74
C GLN A 287 5.03 2.10 -17.73
N ARG A 288 5.33 0.91 -17.21
CA ARG A 288 5.65 -0.27 -18.02
C ARG A 288 5.26 -1.56 -17.31
N ARG A 289 4.78 -2.54 -18.05
CA ARG A 289 4.55 -3.91 -17.60
C ARG A 289 5.88 -4.64 -17.51
N ILE A 290 6.11 -5.43 -16.45
CA ILE A 290 7.36 -6.15 -16.23
C ILE A 290 7.19 -7.67 -16.08
N THR A 291 5.96 -8.17 -15.98
CA THR A 291 5.64 -9.60 -16.05
C THR A 291 4.72 -9.91 -17.21
N PHE A 292 4.89 -11.10 -17.83
CA PHE A 292 4.14 -11.56 -18.98
C PHE A 292 3.80 -13.04 -18.78
N THR A 293 2.79 -13.29 -17.93
CA THR A 293 2.49 -14.64 -17.43
C THR A 293 1.43 -15.38 -18.25
N GLY A 294 0.88 -14.78 -19.30
CA GLY A 294 -0.26 -15.28 -20.05
C GLY A 294 -0.11 -16.70 -20.66
N GLN A 295 1.11 -17.24 -20.75
CA GLN A 295 1.37 -18.58 -21.23
C GLN A 295 1.54 -19.61 -20.09
N GLN A 296 1.43 -19.21 -18.84
CA GLN A 296 1.55 -20.11 -17.70
C GLN A 296 0.24 -20.89 -17.48
N ALA A 297 0.33 -22.04 -16.81
CA ALA A 297 -0.85 -22.87 -16.47
C ALA A 297 -1.86 -22.10 -15.58
N PHE A 298 -1.36 -21.25 -14.70
CA PHE A 298 -2.16 -20.35 -13.83
C PHE A 298 -1.61 -18.94 -13.97
N PRO A 299 -2.03 -18.19 -14.99
CA PRO A 299 -1.46 -16.89 -15.30
C PRO A 299 -1.90 -15.79 -14.30
N GLY A 300 -1.07 -14.78 -14.17
CA GLY A 300 -1.35 -13.58 -13.40
C GLY A 300 -0.92 -13.65 -11.94
N VAL A 301 -0.80 -12.47 -11.35
CA VAL A 301 -0.58 -12.29 -9.91
C VAL A 301 -1.77 -12.87 -9.14
N ALA A 302 -1.51 -13.66 -8.10
CA ALA A 302 -2.57 -14.18 -7.22
C ALA A 302 -3.13 -13.03 -6.36
N LEU A 303 -4.44 -12.79 -6.45
CA LEU A 303 -5.09 -11.72 -5.69
C LEU A 303 -5.48 -12.13 -4.27
N GLN A 304 -5.38 -13.43 -3.96
CA GLN A 304 -5.58 -13.98 -2.63
C GLN A 304 -4.41 -14.91 -2.25
N PRO A 305 -3.90 -14.83 -1.03
CA PRO A 305 -4.19 -13.81 -0.02
C PRO A 305 -3.85 -12.40 -0.53
N ARG A 306 -4.62 -11.39 -0.08
CA ARG A 306 -4.38 -9.99 -0.46
C ARG A 306 -2.98 -9.59 -0.01
N HIS A 307 -2.22 -8.98 -0.90
CA HIS A 307 -0.87 -8.51 -0.61
C HIS A 307 -0.51 -7.32 -1.49
N TRP A 308 0.40 -6.49 -0.98
CA TRP A 308 1.04 -5.41 -1.74
C TRP A 308 2.35 -5.93 -2.32
N LEU A 309 2.74 -5.40 -3.46
CA LEU A 309 4.07 -5.66 -4.01
C LEU A 309 5.13 -5.09 -3.05
N ARG A 310 6.21 -5.84 -2.83
CA ARG A 310 7.29 -5.44 -1.91
C ARG A 310 8.63 -5.60 -2.58
N SER A 311 9.37 -4.49 -2.66
CA SER A 311 10.74 -4.50 -3.16
C SER A 311 11.72 -4.92 -2.08
N SER A 312 12.78 -5.62 -2.49
CA SER A 312 13.98 -5.77 -1.63
C SER A 312 14.58 -4.39 -1.31
N PRO A 313 15.25 -4.21 -0.15
CA PRO A 313 15.82 -2.93 0.24
C PRO A 313 16.81 -2.32 -0.76
N ASP A 314 17.56 -3.17 -1.49
CA ASP A 314 18.48 -2.77 -2.55
C ASP A 314 17.80 -2.41 -3.89
N GLY A 315 16.48 -2.62 -3.99
CA GLY A 315 15.70 -2.36 -5.18
C GLY A 315 15.88 -3.37 -6.31
N SER A 316 16.63 -4.45 -6.12
CA SER A 316 16.95 -5.40 -7.21
C SER A 316 15.81 -6.37 -7.53
N LYS A 317 14.86 -6.59 -6.59
CA LYS A 317 13.78 -7.57 -6.69
C LYS A 317 12.46 -6.99 -6.22
N ILE A 318 11.38 -7.29 -6.93
CA ILE A 318 9.98 -7.05 -6.52
C ILE A 318 9.36 -8.40 -6.23
N ALA A 319 8.88 -8.61 -5.00
CA ALA A 319 8.22 -9.83 -4.57
C ALA A 319 6.70 -9.72 -4.76
N PHE A 320 6.08 -10.83 -5.15
CA PHE A 320 4.64 -10.98 -5.35
C PHE A 320 4.21 -12.44 -5.23
N LEU A 321 2.91 -12.70 -5.10
CA LEU A 321 2.34 -14.04 -5.07
C LEU A 321 1.80 -14.44 -6.44
N MET A 322 2.08 -15.66 -6.85
CA MET A 322 1.54 -16.26 -8.07
C MET A 322 1.44 -17.77 -7.90
N LYS A 323 0.48 -18.42 -8.56
CA LYS A 323 0.35 -19.87 -8.55
C LYS A 323 1.46 -20.51 -9.39
N ASP A 324 1.99 -21.63 -8.91
CA ASP A 324 2.89 -22.47 -9.69
C ASP A 324 2.12 -23.43 -10.62
N GLU A 325 2.84 -24.32 -11.29
CA GLU A 325 2.31 -25.26 -12.27
C GLU A 325 1.31 -26.28 -11.66
N GLN A 326 1.31 -26.42 -10.31
CA GLN A 326 0.38 -27.25 -9.55
C GLN A 326 -0.81 -26.47 -8.99
N GLY A 327 -0.87 -25.15 -9.25
CA GLY A 327 -1.91 -24.26 -8.75
C GLY A 327 -1.69 -23.82 -7.29
N VAL A 328 -0.53 -24.09 -6.70
CA VAL A 328 -0.16 -23.71 -5.36
C VAL A 328 0.38 -22.28 -5.34
N ILE A 329 -0.12 -21.45 -4.42
CA ILE A 329 0.36 -20.06 -4.27
C ILE A 329 1.77 -20.06 -3.70
N GLN A 330 2.69 -19.50 -4.46
CA GLN A 330 4.10 -19.36 -4.10
C GLN A 330 4.52 -17.90 -4.08
N LEU A 331 5.63 -17.63 -3.40
CA LEU A 331 6.32 -16.34 -3.47
C LEU A 331 7.26 -16.33 -4.70
N TRP A 332 7.13 -15.29 -5.50
CA TRP A 332 7.94 -15.05 -6.69
C TRP A 332 8.62 -13.69 -6.61
N THR A 333 9.69 -13.53 -7.35
CA THR A 333 10.34 -12.21 -7.53
C THR A 333 10.59 -11.94 -9.00
N VAL A 334 10.64 -10.65 -9.35
CA VAL A 334 11.04 -10.16 -10.68
C VAL A 334 11.91 -8.91 -10.50
N SER A 335 12.85 -8.69 -11.43
CA SER A 335 13.63 -7.44 -11.45
C SER A 335 12.74 -6.25 -11.84
N PRO A 336 12.93 -5.03 -11.27
CA PRO A 336 12.29 -3.83 -11.79
C PRO A 336 12.57 -3.57 -13.27
N ASN A 337 13.66 -4.10 -13.79
CA ASN A 337 13.99 -4.05 -15.22
C ASN A 337 13.20 -5.05 -16.08
N GLY A 338 12.36 -5.89 -15.46
CA GLY A 338 11.64 -6.96 -16.13
C GLY A 338 12.44 -8.27 -16.21
N GLY A 339 12.00 -9.18 -17.04
CA GLY A 339 12.57 -10.51 -17.22
C GLY A 339 11.62 -11.61 -16.72
N GLN A 340 12.13 -12.85 -16.64
CA GLN A 340 11.33 -13.98 -16.19
C GLN A 340 11.17 -13.95 -14.66
N PRO A 341 9.93 -14.04 -14.13
CA PRO A 341 9.71 -14.21 -12.71
C PRO A 341 10.40 -15.47 -12.18
N GLN A 342 10.97 -15.35 -10.98
CA GLN A 342 11.67 -16.46 -10.31
C GLN A 342 10.88 -16.93 -9.09
N LYS A 343 10.52 -18.20 -9.04
CA LYS A 343 9.85 -18.84 -7.90
C LYS A 343 10.85 -19.01 -6.76
N ILE A 344 10.59 -18.35 -5.62
CA ILE A 344 11.45 -18.39 -4.42
C ILE A 344 11.00 -19.49 -3.49
N SER A 345 9.70 -19.54 -3.17
CA SER A 345 9.17 -20.60 -2.30
C SER A 345 8.82 -21.89 -3.06
N ARG A 346 8.83 -23.02 -2.35
CA ARG A 346 8.47 -24.35 -2.88
C ARG A 346 7.64 -25.11 -1.82
N THR A 347 6.62 -24.48 -1.31
CA THR A 347 5.74 -25.09 -0.29
C THR A 347 4.61 -25.88 -0.94
N ARG A 348 4.14 -26.93 -0.23
CA ARG A 348 2.97 -27.73 -0.66
C ARG A 348 1.64 -27.14 -0.17
N CYS A 349 1.67 -26.39 0.94
CA CYS A 349 0.46 -25.82 1.56
C CYS A 349 0.11 -24.42 1.03
N GLY A 350 0.97 -23.81 0.21
CA GLY A 350 0.80 -22.46 -0.29
C GLY A 350 1.11 -21.37 0.75
N ILE A 351 1.34 -20.16 0.26
CA ILE A 351 1.51 -18.98 1.09
C ILE A 351 0.12 -18.50 1.53
N GLN A 352 -0.04 -18.18 2.81
CA GLN A 352 -1.33 -17.90 3.45
C GLN A 352 -1.50 -16.42 3.85
N SER A 353 -0.51 -15.57 3.54
CA SER A 353 -0.54 -14.16 3.95
C SER A 353 0.14 -13.23 2.95
N ALA A 354 -0.03 -11.93 3.18
CA ALA A 354 0.92 -10.91 2.75
C ALA A 354 2.30 -11.19 3.36
N PHE A 355 3.31 -10.44 2.92
CA PHE A 355 4.71 -10.68 3.31
C PHE A 355 5.48 -9.36 3.41
N SER A 356 6.65 -9.40 4.07
CA SER A 356 7.59 -8.28 4.12
C SER A 356 9.03 -8.76 3.98
N TRP A 357 9.89 -7.91 3.41
CA TRP A 357 11.33 -8.14 3.40
C TRP A 357 11.96 -7.86 4.75
N HIS A 358 12.92 -8.69 5.13
CA HIS A 358 13.86 -8.36 6.21
C HIS A 358 14.72 -7.15 5.78
N PRO A 359 15.06 -6.22 6.69
CA PRO A 359 15.84 -5.02 6.34
C PRO A 359 17.19 -5.28 5.66
N ASN A 360 17.80 -6.47 5.89
CA ASN A 360 19.05 -6.85 5.21
C ASN A 360 18.84 -7.40 3.78
N GLY A 361 17.60 -7.56 3.31
CA GLY A 361 17.29 -8.08 1.98
C GLY A 361 17.51 -9.57 1.75
N GLN A 362 17.84 -10.35 2.80
CA GLN A 362 18.18 -11.78 2.66
C GLN A 362 17.00 -12.71 2.87
N SER A 363 15.94 -12.27 3.53
CA SER A 363 14.77 -13.11 3.81
C SER A 363 13.47 -12.33 3.79
N LEU A 364 12.35 -13.07 3.76
CA LEU A 364 11.00 -12.52 3.86
C LEU A 364 10.24 -13.21 4.99
N ALA A 365 9.37 -12.44 5.69
CA ALA A 365 8.41 -12.99 6.64
C ALA A 365 7.06 -13.18 5.96
N LEU A 366 6.39 -14.30 6.25
CA LEU A 366 5.08 -14.67 5.72
C LEU A 366 4.42 -15.73 6.59
N VAL A 367 3.15 -16.07 6.32
CA VAL A 367 2.46 -17.22 6.93
C VAL A 367 2.44 -18.39 5.94
N CYS A 368 2.86 -19.54 6.41
CA CYS A 368 2.76 -20.83 5.70
C CYS A 368 2.59 -21.95 6.71
N ASP A 369 1.80 -22.97 6.38
CA ASP A 369 1.52 -24.11 7.27
C ASP A 369 1.09 -23.66 8.68
N ASN A 370 0.17 -22.67 8.73
CA ASN A 370 -0.39 -22.09 9.96
C ASN A 370 0.66 -21.57 10.98
N SER A 371 1.77 -21.09 10.47
CA SER A 371 2.89 -20.56 11.25
C SER A 371 3.47 -19.33 10.59
N VAL A 372 3.95 -18.35 11.35
CA VAL A 372 4.81 -17.30 10.84
C VAL A 372 6.17 -17.91 10.50
N MET A 373 6.65 -17.66 9.30
CA MET A 373 7.87 -18.22 8.75
C MET A 373 8.81 -17.11 8.28
N SER A 374 10.10 -17.36 8.37
CA SER A 374 11.14 -16.65 7.63
C SER A 374 11.55 -17.50 6.44
N LEU A 375 11.51 -16.93 5.23
CA LEU A 375 11.90 -17.56 3.96
C LEU A 375 13.20 -16.93 3.48
N ASP A 376 14.26 -17.71 3.31
CA ASP A 376 15.50 -17.25 2.69
C ASP A 376 15.28 -16.95 1.21
N ALA A 377 15.63 -15.74 0.77
CA ALA A 377 15.33 -15.23 -0.58
C ALA A 377 16.23 -15.82 -1.69
N VAL A 378 17.25 -16.59 -1.34
CA VAL A 378 18.18 -17.23 -2.28
C VAL A 378 17.95 -18.73 -2.34
N SER A 379 18.01 -19.40 -1.18
CA SER A 379 17.85 -20.87 -1.10
C SER A 379 16.39 -21.32 -1.17
N GLY A 380 15.43 -20.46 -0.75
CA GLY A 380 14.04 -20.83 -0.58
C GLY A 380 13.78 -21.66 0.68
N GLU A 381 14.75 -21.78 1.57
CA GLU A 381 14.59 -22.47 2.85
C GLU A 381 13.65 -21.68 3.78
N MET A 382 12.73 -22.40 4.44
CA MET A 382 11.78 -21.82 5.38
C MET A 382 12.10 -22.25 6.82
N ARG A 383 12.15 -21.26 7.73
CA ARG A 383 12.31 -21.46 9.16
C ARG A 383 11.09 -20.93 9.91
N ARG A 384 10.57 -21.73 10.86
CA ARG A 384 9.45 -21.29 11.71
C ARG A 384 9.89 -20.23 12.70
N LEU A 385 9.10 -19.17 12.83
CA LEU A 385 9.22 -18.13 13.85
C LEU A 385 8.18 -18.30 14.96
N THR A 386 7.08 -19.03 14.68
CA THR A 386 6.06 -19.40 15.68
C THR A 386 5.79 -20.90 15.61
N GLU A 387 5.24 -21.47 16.68
CA GLU A 387 4.69 -22.83 16.61
C GLU A 387 3.56 -22.89 15.59
N ARG A 388 3.38 -24.09 15.00
CA ARG A 388 2.22 -24.35 14.15
C ARG A 388 0.95 -24.36 15.00
N SER A 389 -0.06 -23.61 14.61
CA SER A 389 -1.34 -23.55 15.30
C SER A 389 -2.46 -24.22 14.49
N GLU A 390 -3.58 -24.55 15.13
CA GLU A 390 -4.75 -25.07 14.43
C GLU A 390 -5.37 -24.03 13.51
N ILE A 391 -5.40 -22.75 13.95
CA ILE A 391 -5.87 -21.61 13.18
C ILE A 391 -4.66 -20.82 12.72
N ALA A 392 -4.57 -20.54 11.42
CA ALA A 392 -3.49 -19.73 10.86
C ALA A 392 -3.46 -18.33 11.48
N PRO A 393 -2.28 -17.69 11.62
CA PRO A 393 -2.19 -16.25 11.80
C PRO A 393 -2.98 -15.53 10.70
N CYS A 394 -3.50 -14.32 10.99
CA CYS A 394 -4.23 -13.53 10.00
C CYS A 394 -3.33 -13.21 8.81
N GLY A 395 -3.91 -13.27 7.60
CA GLY A 395 -3.15 -13.11 6.36
C GLY A 395 -2.84 -11.67 5.95
N ASP A 396 -3.38 -10.68 6.65
CA ASP A 396 -3.38 -9.28 6.18
C ASP A 396 -2.03 -8.59 6.36
N ALA A 397 -1.27 -8.92 7.40
CA ALA A 397 0.01 -8.28 7.68
C ALA A 397 1.00 -9.23 8.38
N VAL A 398 2.24 -9.24 7.88
CA VAL A 398 3.41 -9.91 8.49
C VAL A 398 4.63 -9.03 8.23
N VAL A 399 5.07 -8.26 9.23
CA VAL A 399 6.01 -7.14 9.01
C VAL A 399 7.20 -7.19 9.97
N PHE A 400 8.41 -7.24 9.42
CA PHE A 400 9.63 -7.14 10.19
C PHE A 400 9.77 -5.79 10.90
N SER A 401 10.37 -5.81 12.10
CA SER A 401 10.87 -4.60 12.77
C SER A 401 12.00 -3.95 11.97
N PRO A 402 12.28 -2.65 12.20
CA PRO A 402 13.34 -1.93 11.48
C PRO A 402 14.74 -2.56 11.63
N ASP A 403 15.01 -3.21 12.75
CA ASP A 403 16.26 -3.95 13.02
C ASP A 403 16.22 -5.42 12.56
N GLY A 404 15.07 -5.90 12.09
CA GLY A 404 14.84 -7.28 11.65
C GLY A 404 14.77 -8.31 12.79
N SER A 405 14.86 -7.92 14.04
CA SER A 405 14.88 -8.84 15.19
C SER A 405 13.50 -9.41 15.55
N LYS A 406 12.41 -8.76 15.12
CA LYS A 406 11.02 -9.15 15.42
C LYS A 406 10.17 -9.13 14.16
N VAL A 407 9.04 -9.86 14.21
CA VAL A 407 7.99 -9.83 13.18
C VAL A 407 6.66 -9.57 13.86
N ALA A 408 5.95 -8.53 13.42
CA ALA A 408 4.61 -8.22 13.87
C ALA A 408 3.56 -8.87 12.95
N TYR A 409 2.50 -9.38 13.53
CA TYR A 409 1.38 -10.02 12.84
C TYR A 409 0.13 -10.04 13.73
N MET A 410 -0.97 -10.55 13.20
CA MET A 410 -2.23 -10.66 13.92
C MET A 410 -2.66 -12.13 14.08
N ARG A 411 -3.37 -12.43 15.18
CA ARG A 411 -4.10 -13.68 15.37
C ARG A 411 -5.53 -13.39 15.75
N GLN A 412 -6.44 -14.23 15.31
CA GLN A 412 -7.82 -14.25 15.79
C GLN A 412 -7.84 -14.80 17.22
N CYS A 413 -8.30 -14.00 18.19
CA CYS A 413 -8.49 -14.36 19.59
C CYS A 413 -9.98 -14.17 19.94
N GLY A 414 -10.74 -15.27 19.95
CA GLY A 414 -12.19 -15.17 20.05
C GLY A 414 -12.80 -14.43 18.87
N GLU A 415 -13.55 -13.37 19.14
CA GLU A 415 -14.22 -12.56 18.11
C GLU A 415 -13.32 -11.49 17.47
N PHE A 416 -12.14 -11.21 18.04
CA PHE A 416 -11.30 -10.09 17.64
C PHE A 416 -9.91 -10.52 17.21
N ALA A 417 -9.37 -9.84 16.20
CA ALA A 417 -7.96 -9.92 15.87
C ALA A 417 -7.14 -9.15 16.91
N GLN A 418 -6.05 -9.77 17.39
CA GLN A 418 -5.12 -9.20 18.36
C GLN A 418 -3.71 -9.14 17.77
N LEU A 419 -2.90 -8.21 18.29
CA LEU A 419 -1.53 -7.99 17.83
C LEU A 419 -0.54 -8.90 18.54
N PHE A 420 0.38 -9.46 17.77
CA PHE A 420 1.44 -10.32 18.24
C PHE A 420 2.79 -9.92 17.64
N VAL A 421 3.85 -10.24 18.36
CA VAL A 421 5.21 -10.22 17.83
C VAL A 421 5.90 -11.57 18.05
N ALA A 422 6.61 -12.03 17.03
CA ALA A 422 7.51 -13.18 17.12
C ALA A 422 8.97 -12.70 17.07
N GLN A 423 9.86 -13.40 17.80
CA GLN A 423 11.30 -13.16 17.73
C GLN A 423 11.89 -13.79 16.46
N ASN A 424 12.69 -13.04 15.74
CA ASN A 424 13.47 -13.53 14.61
C ASN A 424 14.91 -13.82 15.09
N ILE A 425 15.06 -14.87 15.90
CA ILE A 425 16.39 -15.29 16.38
C ILE A 425 17.06 -16.05 15.22
N SER A 426 18.19 -15.50 14.76
CA SER A 426 19.07 -16.12 13.74
C SER A 426 19.78 -17.35 14.26
#